data_1e235c213db0c89a13c86c92465a0692
#
_entry.id   1e235c213db0c89a13c86c92465a0692
#
_cell.length_a   1.000
_cell.length_b   1.000
_cell.length_c   1.000
_cell.angle_alpha   90.00
_cell.angle_beta   90.00
_cell.angle_gamma   90.00
#
_symmetry.space_group_name_H-M   'P 1'
#
loop_
_entity.id
_entity.type
_entity.pdbx_description
1 polymer ?
#
loop_
_entity_poly.entity_id
_entity_poly.type
_entity_poly.pdbx_seq_one_letter_code
_entity_poly.pdbx_strand_id
1 'polypeptide(L)'
;MIAHITPFCTGNIGKGINEMISLLPDDAWICLRDQDTLLFDGSGELIEQIVANNSDYSLIGCKTNRLGTKDQLVPNMYDNDSITAHRQTFLDLFSFVVSPVSHVLAGVFMLFPKSVWELVGGFKEKSIHFDIEFTNAVRKKGGKVGIAQGLYVLHMYRWGQPNARNYTKHLKNCR
;
A
#
# COMPACT_ATOMS: atom_id res chain seq x y z
N MET A 1 12.62 -6.86 11.79
CA MET A 1 11.19 -7.04 12.18
C MET A 1 10.29 -6.35 11.16
N ILE A 2 9.09 -6.93 10.82
CA ILE A 2 8.08 -6.26 9.99
C ILE A 2 6.90 -5.88 10.88
N ALA A 3 6.59 -4.58 10.98
CA ALA A 3 5.48 -4.06 11.77
C ALA A 3 4.29 -3.72 10.85
N HIS A 4 3.13 -4.32 11.11
CA HIS A 4 1.91 -4.03 10.39
C HIS A 4 1.17 -2.85 11.04
N ILE A 5 0.93 -1.79 10.28
CA ILE A 5 0.21 -0.59 10.70
C ILE A 5 -1.06 -0.45 9.88
N THR A 6 -2.19 -0.32 10.57
CA THR A 6 -3.48 0.03 9.97
C THR A 6 -4.01 1.23 10.74
N PRO A 7 -3.88 2.46 10.21
CA PRO A 7 -4.25 3.66 10.97
C PRO A 7 -5.78 3.79 11.08
N PHE A 8 -6.26 4.00 12.30
CA PHE A 8 -7.63 4.35 12.63
C PHE A 8 -7.67 5.76 13.19
N CYS A 9 -7.58 6.76 12.33
CA CYS A 9 -7.62 8.15 12.74
C CYS A 9 -8.68 8.93 11.96
N THR A 10 -9.42 9.78 12.64
CA THR A 10 -10.29 10.77 12.00
C THR A 10 -9.51 12.06 11.80
N GLY A 11 -9.48 12.56 10.57
CA GLY A 11 -8.96 13.89 10.24
C GLY A 11 -7.48 13.93 9.84
N ASN A 12 -6.55 13.65 10.74
CA ASN A 12 -5.10 13.78 10.46
C ASN A 12 -4.41 12.42 10.39
N ILE A 13 -4.63 11.70 9.29
CA ILE A 13 -4.08 10.35 9.09
C ILE A 13 -2.54 10.34 9.12
N GLY A 14 -1.89 11.33 8.50
CA GLY A 14 -0.42 11.43 8.48
C GLY A 14 0.17 11.54 9.88
N LYS A 15 -0.46 12.32 10.78
CA LYS A 15 -0.05 12.41 12.19
C LYS A 15 -0.15 11.06 12.89
N GLY A 16 -1.29 10.37 12.76
CA GLY A 16 -1.47 9.06 13.41
C GLY A 16 -0.47 8.01 12.91
N ILE A 17 -0.17 7.99 11.60
CA ILE A 17 0.86 7.11 11.05
C ILE A 17 2.24 7.45 11.64
N ASN A 18 2.62 8.74 11.68
CA ASN A 18 3.90 9.18 12.21
C ASN A 18 4.07 8.80 13.70
N GLU A 19 3.03 8.99 14.50
CA GLU A 19 3.04 8.60 15.92
C GLU A 19 3.27 7.09 16.10
N MET A 20 2.59 6.25 15.32
CA MET A 20 2.79 4.79 15.38
C MET A 20 4.20 4.38 14.96
N ILE A 21 4.73 4.93 13.85
CA ILE A 21 6.06 4.58 13.35
C ILE A 21 7.14 5.03 14.33
N SER A 22 6.98 6.17 15.00
CA SER A 22 7.97 6.68 15.97
C SER A 22 8.21 5.72 17.14
N LEU A 23 7.25 4.87 17.48
CA LEU A 23 7.33 3.90 18.57
C LEU A 23 8.04 2.59 18.16
N LEU A 24 8.30 2.38 16.88
CA LEU A 24 8.92 1.14 16.39
C LEU A 24 10.45 1.18 16.52
N PRO A 25 11.12 0.02 16.59
CA PRO A 25 12.57 -0.08 16.52
C PRO A 25 13.13 0.49 15.21
N ASP A 26 14.38 0.97 15.23
CA ASP A 26 15.00 1.66 14.09
C ASP A 26 15.26 0.73 12.89
N ASP A 27 15.42 -0.57 13.12
CA ASP A 27 15.58 -1.61 12.10
C ASP A 27 14.25 -2.16 11.54
N ALA A 28 13.11 -1.59 11.96
CA ALA A 28 11.80 -2.09 11.54
C ALA A 28 11.53 -1.78 10.07
N TRP A 29 10.91 -2.76 9.38
CA TRP A 29 10.16 -2.53 8.17
C TRP A 29 8.69 -2.24 8.52
N ILE A 30 8.11 -1.27 7.86
CA ILE A 30 6.73 -0.85 8.05
C ILE A 30 5.89 -1.41 6.91
N CYS A 31 4.87 -2.19 7.25
CA CYS A 31 3.81 -2.61 6.36
C CYS A 31 2.56 -1.77 6.68
N LEU A 32 2.47 -0.61 6.04
CA LEU A 32 1.32 0.30 6.16
C LEU A 32 0.23 -0.11 5.17
N ARG A 33 -1.01 -0.20 5.63
CA ARG A 33 -2.15 -0.57 4.78
C ARG A 33 -3.44 0.11 5.22
N ASP A 34 -4.34 0.31 4.28
CA ASP A 34 -5.67 0.83 4.56
C ASP A 34 -6.50 -0.16 5.42
N GLN A 35 -7.42 0.38 6.20
CA GLN A 35 -8.25 -0.39 7.13
C GLN A 35 -9.23 -1.35 6.44
N ASP A 36 -9.58 -1.08 5.18
CA ASP A 36 -10.49 -1.88 4.36
C ASP A 36 -9.74 -2.79 3.37
N THR A 37 -8.56 -3.24 3.76
CA THR A 37 -7.76 -4.20 3.00
C THR A 37 -7.76 -5.58 3.63
N LEU A 38 -7.71 -6.61 2.80
CA LEU A 38 -7.57 -8.01 3.20
C LEU A 38 -6.28 -8.60 2.61
N LEU A 39 -5.48 -9.23 3.46
CA LEU A 39 -4.37 -10.09 3.09
C LEU A 39 -4.85 -11.55 3.12
N PHE A 40 -4.41 -12.36 2.16
CA PHE A 40 -4.72 -13.80 2.10
C PHE A 40 -3.68 -14.62 2.87
N ASP A 41 -4.00 -15.87 3.16
CA ASP A 41 -3.07 -16.82 3.77
C ASP A 41 -1.80 -16.93 2.93
N GLY A 42 -0.64 -16.91 3.57
CA GLY A 42 0.67 -16.88 2.92
C GLY A 42 1.18 -15.48 2.58
N SER A 43 0.37 -14.43 2.77
CA SER A 43 0.85 -13.04 2.51
C SER A 43 1.95 -12.62 3.47
N GLY A 44 1.94 -13.10 4.71
CA GLY A 44 2.97 -12.78 5.71
C GLY A 44 4.35 -13.27 5.26
N GLU A 45 4.44 -14.55 4.93
CA GLU A 45 5.67 -15.19 4.43
C GLU A 45 6.13 -14.55 3.11
N LEU A 46 5.19 -14.20 2.23
CA LEU A 46 5.51 -13.51 1.00
C LEU A 46 6.10 -12.12 1.24
N ILE A 47 5.57 -11.35 2.18
CA ILE A 47 6.09 -10.03 2.56
C ILE A 47 7.51 -10.17 3.12
N GLU A 48 7.78 -11.18 3.96
CA GLU A 48 9.12 -11.46 4.47
C GLU A 48 10.10 -11.77 3.33
N GLN A 49 9.70 -12.60 2.36
CA GLN A 49 10.51 -12.92 1.18
C GLN A 49 10.74 -11.69 0.28
N ILE A 50 9.73 -10.83 0.12
CA ILE A 50 9.87 -9.57 -0.62
C ILE A 50 10.94 -8.69 0.04
N VAL A 51 10.88 -8.50 1.35
CA VAL A 51 11.86 -7.70 2.10
C VAL A 51 13.27 -8.30 1.98
N ALA A 52 13.40 -9.62 2.17
CA ALA A 52 14.69 -10.29 2.11
C ALA A 52 15.40 -10.21 0.74
N ASN A 53 14.62 -10.25 -0.36
CA ASN A 53 15.14 -10.29 -1.72
C ASN A 53 15.20 -8.92 -2.42
N ASN A 54 14.62 -7.86 -1.85
CA ASN A 54 14.48 -6.55 -2.48
C ASN A 54 14.85 -5.41 -1.51
N SER A 55 15.85 -5.59 -0.69
CA SER A 55 16.29 -4.60 0.33
C SER A 55 16.85 -3.31 -0.27
N ASP A 56 17.13 -3.27 -1.56
CA ASP A 56 17.55 -2.10 -2.32
C ASP A 56 16.37 -1.14 -2.67
N TYR A 57 15.12 -1.57 -2.45
CA TYR A 57 13.97 -0.70 -2.62
C TYR A 57 13.69 0.09 -1.34
N SER A 58 13.43 1.38 -1.52
CA SER A 58 13.06 2.30 -0.43
C SER A 58 11.55 2.30 -0.16
N LEU A 59 10.74 1.95 -1.15
CA LEU A 59 9.29 1.89 -1.04
C LEU A 59 8.73 0.87 -2.03
N ILE A 60 7.91 -0.06 -1.52
CA ILE A 60 7.30 -1.13 -2.30
C ILE A 60 5.78 -1.06 -2.12
N GLY A 61 5.04 -0.99 -3.23
CA GLY A 61 3.59 -1.16 -3.27
C GLY A 61 3.19 -2.60 -3.61
N CYS A 62 1.88 -2.82 -3.72
CA CYS A 62 1.31 -4.14 -4.06
C CYS A 62 0.45 -4.08 -5.33
N LYS A 63 0.01 -5.26 -5.79
CA LYS A 63 -1.12 -5.40 -6.71
C LYS A 63 -2.44 -5.32 -5.92
N THR A 64 -3.48 -4.77 -6.54
CA THR A 64 -4.80 -4.62 -5.93
C THR A 64 -5.91 -4.61 -6.98
N ASN A 65 -7.16 -4.64 -6.54
CA ASN A 65 -8.33 -4.57 -7.42
C ASN A 65 -8.89 -3.16 -7.60
N ARG A 66 -8.79 -2.28 -6.59
CA ARG A 66 -9.45 -0.95 -6.58
C ARG A 66 -8.53 0.13 -6.02
N LEU A 67 -8.71 1.38 -6.50
CA LEU A 67 -7.97 2.57 -6.05
C LEU A 67 -6.44 2.45 -6.13
N GLY A 68 -5.93 1.56 -6.96
CA GLY A 68 -4.50 1.50 -7.28
C GLY A 68 -4.16 2.42 -8.46
N THR A 69 -2.89 2.70 -8.63
CA THR A 69 -2.38 3.25 -9.88
C THR A 69 -2.48 2.20 -11.00
N LYS A 70 -2.32 2.61 -12.26
CA LYS A 70 -2.46 1.69 -13.39
C LYS A 70 -1.64 0.39 -13.25
N ASP A 71 -0.41 0.49 -12.72
CA ASP A 71 0.47 -0.66 -12.58
C ASP A 71 0.17 -1.50 -11.34
N GLN A 72 -0.58 -0.95 -10.36
CA GLN A 72 -1.05 -1.69 -9.20
C GLN A 72 -2.31 -2.50 -9.49
N LEU A 73 -3.15 -2.04 -10.43
CA LEU A 73 -4.43 -2.68 -10.71
C LEU A 73 -4.26 -4.01 -11.45
N VAL A 74 -4.98 -5.05 -10.98
CA VAL A 74 -5.10 -6.31 -11.69
C VAL A 74 -6.31 -6.22 -12.62
N PRO A 75 -6.12 -6.44 -13.94
CA PRO A 75 -7.22 -6.39 -14.91
C PRO A 75 -8.36 -7.35 -14.50
N ASN A 76 -9.60 -6.92 -14.78
CA ASN A 76 -10.83 -7.69 -14.55
C ASN A 76 -11.20 -7.99 -13.08
N MET A 77 -10.42 -7.52 -12.10
CA MET A 77 -10.73 -7.71 -10.68
C MET A 77 -11.48 -6.53 -10.05
N TYR A 78 -11.67 -5.43 -10.79
CA TYR A 78 -12.23 -4.19 -10.25
C TYR A 78 -13.67 -4.34 -9.74
N ASP A 79 -14.55 -5.00 -10.51
CA ASP A 79 -15.97 -5.19 -10.21
C ASP A 79 -16.28 -6.61 -9.69
N ASN A 80 -15.24 -7.39 -9.36
CA ASN A 80 -15.41 -8.74 -8.84
C ASN A 80 -15.59 -8.68 -7.31
N ASP A 81 -16.71 -9.19 -6.81
CA ASP A 81 -17.01 -9.27 -5.38
C ASP A 81 -16.85 -10.70 -4.81
N SER A 82 -16.26 -11.63 -5.57
CA SER A 82 -15.97 -12.99 -5.10
C SER A 82 -14.63 -13.07 -4.37
N ILE A 83 -14.67 -13.27 -3.06
CA ILE A 83 -13.47 -13.48 -2.24
C ILE A 83 -12.63 -14.66 -2.75
N THR A 84 -13.30 -15.74 -3.20
CA THR A 84 -12.62 -16.91 -3.76
C THR A 84 -11.84 -16.55 -5.04
N ALA A 85 -12.42 -15.72 -5.92
CA ALA A 85 -11.71 -15.26 -7.12
C ALA A 85 -10.50 -14.38 -6.76
N HIS A 86 -10.62 -13.51 -5.77
CA HIS A 86 -9.50 -12.70 -5.28
C HIS A 86 -8.40 -13.56 -4.65
N ARG A 87 -8.78 -14.57 -3.87
CA ARG A 87 -7.82 -15.53 -3.31
C ARG A 87 -7.10 -16.30 -4.42
N GLN A 88 -7.82 -16.74 -5.46
CA GLN A 88 -7.19 -17.40 -6.60
C GLN A 88 -6.23 -16.45 -7.33
N THR A 89 -6.60 -15.19 -7.54
CA THR A 89 -5.72 -14.17 -8.12
C THR A 89 -4.42 -14.01 -7.32
N PHE A 90 -4.50 -14.00 -5.98
CA PHE A 90 -3.31 -13.96 -5.13
C PHE A 90 -2.41 -15.19 -5.36
N LEU A 91 -2.99 -16.39 -5.42
CA LEU A 91 -2.24 -17.63 -5.66
C LEU A 91 -1.58 -17.65 -7.05
N ASP A 92 -2.28 -17.18 -8.07
CA ASP A 92 -1.80 -17.15 -9.46
C ASP A 92 -0.65 -16.16 -9.66
N LEU A 93 -0.66 -15.06 -8.90
CA LEU A 93 0.39 -14.03 -8.97
C LEU A 93 1.59 -14.32 -8.08
N PHE A 94 1.50 -15.24 -7.13
CA PHE A 94 2.46 -15.46 -6.05
C PHE A 94 3.93 -15.40 -6.52
N SER A 95 4.63 -14.35 -6.12
CA SER A 95 6.03 -14.09 -6.51
C SER A 95 6.63 -13.02 -5.60
N PHE A 96 7.92 -13.11 -5.30
CA PHE A 96 8.65 -12.09 -4.54
C PHE A 96 9.37 -11.06 -5.42
N VAL A 97 9.10 -11.05 -6.73
CA VAL A 97 9.68 -10.08 -7.68
C VAL A 97 9.08 -8.70 -7.46
N VAL A 98 9.94 -7.69 -7.33
CA VAL A 98 9.56 -6.27 -7.31
C VAL A 98 10.02 -5.61 -8.61
N SER A 99 9.08 -4.98 -9.31
CA SER A 99 9.36 -4.22 -10.54
C SER A 99 9.41 -2.72 -10.23
N PRO A 100 10.43 -1.99 -10.73
CA PRO A 100 10.51 -0.55 -10.53
C PRO A 100 9.38 0.18 -11.24
N VAL A 101 8.91 1.29 -10.64
CA VAL A 101 7.89 2.16 -11.24
C VAL A 101 8.31 3.62 -11.19
N SER A 102 7.87 4.41 -12.18
CA SER A 102 8.20 5.84 -12.29
C SER A 102 7.10 6.77 -11.73
N HIS A 103 5.90 6.26 -11.49
CA HIS A 103 4.78 7.04 -10.95
C HIS A 103 4.58 6.76 -9.45
N VAL A 104 3.71 7.54 -8.83
CA VAL A 104 3.37 7.41 -7.41
C VAL A 104 2.67 6.08 -7.11
N LEU A 105 2.75 5.63 -5.85
CA LEU A 105 1.98 4.52 -5.35
C LEU A 105 0.72 5.02 -4.66
N ALA A 106 -0.37 4.27 -4.77
CA ALA A 106 -1.55 4.45 -3.94
C ALA A 106 -1.32 3.84 -2.55
N GLY A 107 -1.85 4.49 -1.53
CA GLY A 107 -1.63 4.17 -0.12
C GLY A 107 -2.30 2.90 0.39
N VAL A 108 -3.01 2.17 -0.49
CA VAL A 108 -3.68 0.90 -0.14
C VAL A 108 -2.76 -0.09 0.57
N PHE A 109 -1.49 -0.08 0.19
CA PHE A 109 -0.42 -0.86 0.81
C PHE A 109 0.93 -0.22 0.49
N MET A 110 1.74 0.01 1.52
CA MET A 110 3.08 0.57 1.41
C MET A 110 4.03 -0.19 2.34
N LEU A 111 5.12 -0.72 1.80
CA LEU A 111 6.15 -1.46 2.54
C LEU A 111 7.49 -0.72 2.40
N PHE A 112 8.10 -0.32 3.52
CA PHE A 112 9.32 0.48 3.55
C PHE A 112 10.06 0.33 4.89
N PRO A 113 11.39 0.49 4.95
CA PRO A 113 12.13 0.51 6.21
C PRO A 113 11.91 1.83 6.96
N LYS A 114 11.92 1.79 8.31
CA LYS A 114 11.78 2.98 9.15
C LYS A 114 12.80 4.08 8.80
N SER A 115 14.01 3.71 8.45
CA SER A 115 15.06 4.64 8.03
C SER A 115 14.67 5.50 6.81
N VAL A 116 13.84 4.99 5.91
CA VAL A 116 13.30 5.78 4.77
C VAL A 116 12.28 6.79 5.27
N TRP A 117 11.40 6.42 6.22
CA TRP A 117 10.47 7.36 6.84
C TRP A 117 11.21 8.50 7.55
N GLU A 118 12.28 8.22 8.28
CA GLU A 118 13.14 9.21 8.92
C GLU A 118 13.82 10.13 7.89
N LEU A 119 14.41 9.52 6.83
CA LEU A 119 15.12 10.25 5.77
C LEU A 119 14.24 11.30 5.07
N VAL A 120 12.94 11.01 4.89
CA VAL A 120 12.00 11.91 4.21
C VAL A 120 11.28 12.86 5.15
N GLY A 121 11.39 12.68 6.48
CA GLY A 121 10.74 13.49 7.49
C GLY A 121 9.30 13.09 7.79
N GLY A 122 8.95 11.83 7.53
CA GLY A 122 7.63 11.26 7.83
C GLY A 122 6.56 11.57 6.79
N PHE A 123 5.32 11.21 7.14
CA PHE A 123 4.13 11.52 6.34
C PHE A 123 3.65 12.94 6.60
N LYS A 124 3.21 13.62 5.53
CA LYS A 124 2.67 14.97 5.67
C LYS A 124 1.35 14.96 6.43
N GLU A 125 1.30 15.76 7.47
CA GLU A 125 0.10 15.92 8.29
C GLU A 125 -0.97 16.74 7.57
N LYS A 126 -2.25 16.50 7.93
CA LYS A 126 -3.42 17.20 7.39
C LYS A 126 -3.55 17.11 5.86
N SER A 127 -2.94 16.10 5.24
CA SER A 127 -3.07 15.84 3.81
C SER A 127 -3.81 14.54 3.56
N ILE A 128 -4.75 14.55 2.62
CA ILE A 128 -5.41 13.35 2.11
C ILE A 128 -4.57 12.63 1.03
N HIS A 129 -3.50 13.29 0.57
CA HIS A 129 -2.57 12.78 -0.44
C HIS A 129 -1.24 12.33 0.18
N PHE A 130 -1.28 11.85 1.42
CA PHE A 130 -0.10 11.47 2.20
C PHE A 130 0.76 10.42 1.47
N ASP A 131 0.15 9.50 0.75
CA ASP A 131 0.78 8.44 -0.06
C ASP A 131 1.55 9.00 -1.27
N ILE A 132 0.92 9.90 -2.01
CA ILE A 132 1.53 10.60 -3.16
C ILE A 132 2.73 11.44 -2.69
N GLU A 133 2.54 12.20 -1.62
CA GLU A 133 3.56 13.08 -1.06
C GLU A 133 4.75 12.28 -0.51
N PHE A 134 4.49 11.18 0.19
CA PHE A 134 5.53 10.28 0.69
C PHE A 134 6.30 9.63 -0.46
N THR A 135 5.61 9.10 -1.48
CA THR A 135 6.26 8.52 -2.67
C THR A 135 7.19 9.53 -3.35
N ASN A 136 6.72 10.77 -3.52
CA ASN A 136 7.52 11.83 -4.14
C ASN A 136 8.73 12.24 -3.27
N ALA A 137 8.55 12.29 -1.94
CA ALA A 137 9.64 12.59 -1.00
C ALA A 137 10.73 11.50 -1.05
N VAL A 138 10.35 10.22 -1.09
CA VAL A 138 11.27 9.08 -1.25
C VAL A 138 12.10 9.23 -2.52
N ARG A 139 11.46 9.51 -3.66
CA ARG A 139 12.18 9.72 -4.95
C ARG A 139 13.10 10.91 -4.93
N LYS A 140 12.66 12.03 -4.35
CA LYS A 140 13.49 13.25 -4.22
C LYS A 140 14.79 12.98 -3.45
N LYS A 141 14.77 12.00 -2.55
CA LYS A 141 15.95 11.54 -1.81
C LYS A 141 16.75 10.45 -2.54
N GLY A 142 16.40 10.12 -3.79
CA GLY A 142 17.06 9.09 -4.59
C GLY A 142 16.59 7.66 -4.29
N GLY A 143 15.51 7.51 -3.51
CA GLY A 143 14.98 6.20 -3.14
C GLY A 143 14.34 5.47 -4.33
N LYS A 144 14.55 4.15 -4.40
CA LYS A 144 13.98 3.27 -5.41
C LYS A 144 12.56 2.87 -5.01
N VAL A 145 11.62 3.03 -5.93
CA VAL A 145 10.19 2.73 -5.72
C VAL A 145 9.76 1.61 -6.67
N GLY A 146 9.04 0.63 -6.16
CA GLY A 146 8.57 -0.51 -6.96
C GLY A 146 7.23 -1.06 -6.53
N ILE A 147 6.76 -2.06 -7.29
CA ILE A 147 5.53 -2.83 -7.01
C ILE A 147 5.90 -4.30 -6.92
N ALA A 148 5.55 -4.96 -5.81
CA ALA A 148 5.62 -6.39 -5.64
C ALA A 148 4.59 -7.06 -6.56
N GLN A 149 5.08 -7.77 -7.59
CA GLN A 149 4.24 -8.32 -8.64
C GLN A 149 3.36 -9.46 -8.16
N GLY A 150 3.81 -10.19 -7.16
CA GLY A 150 3.10 -11.33 -6.59
C GLY A 150 2.31 -11.02 -5.33
N LEU A 151 2.44 -9.86 -4.72
CA LEU A 151 1.67 -9.48 -3.54
C LEU A 151 0.36 -8.82 -3.97
N TYR A 152 -0.72 -9.59 -3.91
CA TYR A 152 -2.06 -9.09 -4.20
C TYR A 152 -2.82 -8.81 -2.90
N VAL A 153 -3.28 -7.56 -2.74
CA VAL A 153 -4.08 -7.10 -1.59
C VAL A 153 -5.48 -6.78 -2.07
N LEU A 154 -6.48 -7.46 -1.51
CA LEU A 154 -7.87 -7.14 -1.78
C LEU A 154 -8.25 -5.84 -1.06
N HIS A 155 -8.61 -4.81 -1.83
CA HIS A 155 -9.12 -3.55 -1.32
C HIS A 155 -10.65 -3.57 -1.38
N MET A 156 -11.29 -3.61 -0.23
CA MET A 156 -12.75 -3.71 -0.08
C MET A 156 -13.47 -2.37 -0.26
N TYR A 157 -12.78 -1.34 -0.75
CA TYR A 157 -13.38 -0.04 -0.97
C TYR A 157 -14.70 -0.15 -1.76
N ARG A 158 -15.79 0.30 -1.15
CA ARG A 158 -17.15 0.21 -1.71
C ARG A 158 -17.56 -1.21 -2.11
N TRP A 159 -17.16 -2.20 -1.31
CA TRP A 159 -17.55 -3.59 -1.50
C TRP A 159 -19.07 -3.74 -1.58
N GLY A 160 -19.54 -4.53 -2.55
CA GLY A 160 -20.98 -4.76 -2.79
C GLY A 160 -21.77 -3.53 -3.28
N GLN A 161 -21.13 -2.39 -3.57
CA GLN A 161 -21.81 -1.21 -4.09
C GLN A 161 -21.85 -1.21 -5.62
N PRO A 162 -22.98 -0.91 -6.25
CA PRO A 162 -23.03 -0.75 -7.70
C PRO A 162 -22.15 0.43 -8.11
N ASN A 163 -21.52 0.32 -9.28
CA ASN A 163 -20.67 1.36 -9.84
C ASN A 163 -19.51 1.80 -8.95
N ALA A 164 -18.78 0.85 -8.35
CA ALA A 164 -17.58 1.12 -7.56
C ALA A 164 -16.57 2.04 -8.29
N ARG A 165 -16.57 2.06 -9.65
CA ARG A 165 -15.77 2.97 -10.48
C ARG A 165 -16.14 4.45 -10.35
N ASN A 166 -17.32 4.78 -9.86
CA ASN A 166 -17.78 6.16 -9.66
C ASN A 166 -17.30 6.79 -8.34
N TYR A 167 -16.18 6.35 -7.80
CA TYR A 167 -15.62 6.87 -6.55
C TYR A 167 -15.35 8.38 -6.58
N THR A 168 -15.05 8.98 -7.74
CA THR A 168 -14.86 10.43 -7.88
C THR A 168 -16.14 11.23 -7.55
N LYS A 169 -17.32 10.67 -7.79
CA LYS A 169 -18.59 11.29 -7.37
C LYS A 169 -18.76 11.28 -5.86
N HIS A 170 -18.31 10.20 -5.19
CA HIS A 170 -18.33 10.09 -3.75
C HIS A 170 -17.44 11.15 -3.07
N LEU A 171 -16.22 11.33 -3.56
CA LEU A 171 -15.29 12.33 -3.03
C LEU A 171 -15.82 13.78 -3.16
N LYS A 172 -16.63 14.07 -4.19
CA LYS A 172 -17.26 15.38 -4.36
C LYS A 172 -18.36 15.66 -3.34
N ASN A 173 -18.99 14.62 -2.80
CA ASN A 173 -20.06 14.73 -1.80
C ASN A 173 -19.54 14.71 -0.35
N CYS A 174 -18.24 14.50 -0.14
CA CYS A 174 -17.57 14.48 1.17
C CYS A 174 -16.85 15.80 1.50
N ARG A 175 -17.11 16.87 0.72
CA ARG A 175 -16.58 18.22 0.97
C ARG A 175 -17.59 19.08 1.71
#